data_48e94b5fb46dd8fa1e44bf3dfa575aa8
#
_entry.id   48e94b5fb46dd8fa1e44bf3dfa575aa8
#
_cell.length_a   1.000
_cell.length_b   1.000
_cell.length_c   1.000
_cell.angle_alpha   90.00
_cell.angle_beta   90.00
_cell.angle_gamma   90.00
#
_symmetry.space_group_name_H-M   'P 1'
#
loop_
_entity.id
_entity.type
_entity.pdbx_description
1 polymer ?
#
loop_
_entity_poly.entity_id
_entity_poly.type
_entity_poly.pdbx_seq_one_letter_code
_entity_poly.pdbx_strand_id
1 'polypeptide(L)'
;MLAATVLGCGRASSSPCPDGARLLGRAPPEGTLQWCAKPDGGKHGRWAEWHPNGKLKTEGQYVDGKMEGRWVSYFEDGVKQLEGEYRGGLKTGLWTLYYEEGPKNREEVHTPEARETKWTAWRSSGEKWAEGTLVGHMAVGPYSEWHPNGALAVRGTYEKGQKAGDWKYFDLQGQATDAPQGDFARD
;
A
#
# COMPACT_ATOMS: atom_id res chain seq x y z
N MET A 1 -5.88 51.75 -41.64
CA MET A 1 -5.63 51.57 -40.18
C MET A 1 -6.21 50.30 -39.77
N LEU A 2 -5.37 49.24 -39.61
CA LEU A 2 -5.78 47.93 -39.12
C LEU A 2 -5.43 47.87 -37.63
N ALA A 3 -6.44 47.72 -36.78
CA ALA A 3 -6.28 47.54 -35.35
C ALA A 3 -5.89 46.06 -35.07
N ALA A 4 -4.71 45.82 -34.56
CA ALA A 4 -4.28 44.53 -34.09
C ALA A 4 -4.89 44.25 -32.71
N THR A 5 -5.79 43.27 -32.66
CA THR A 5 -6.33 42.76 -31.41
C THR A 5 -5.26 41.88 -30.76
N VAL A 6 -4.69 42.33 -29.67
CA VAL A 6 -3.78 41.51 -28.81
C VAL A 6 -4.64 40.51 -28.04
N LEU A 7 -4.60 39.23 -28.46
CA LEU A 7 -5.09 38.16 -27.62
C LEU A 7 -4.17 38.06 -26.41
N GLY A 8 -4.69 38.44 -25.24
CA GLY A 8 -4.04 38.18 -23.96
C GLY A 8 -3.95 36.69 -23.71
N CYS A 9 -2.74 36.11 -23.74
CA CYS A 9 -2.46 34.81 -23.16
C CYS A 9 -2.78 34.88 -21.68
N GLY A 10 -3.93 34.35 -21.29
CA GLY A 10 -4.24 34.08 -19.88
C GLY A 10 -3.17 33.15 -19.32
N ARG A 11 -2.37 33.64 -18.38
CA ARG A 11 -1.53 32.77 -17.56
C ARG A 11 -2.45 31.78 -16.90
N ALA A 12 -2.38 30.50 -17.31
CA ALA A 12 -2.94 29.41 -16.55
C ALA A 12 -2.35 29.50 -15.14
N SER A 13 -3.18 29.79 -14.16
CA SER A 13 -2.79 29.78 -12.76
C SER A 13 -2.39 28.33 -12.43
N SER A 14 -1.09 28.07 -12.28
CA SER A 14 -0.57 26.76 -11.90
C SER A 14 -0.82 26.50 -10.41
N SER A 15 -2.08 26.57 -9.97
CA SER A 15 -2.46 26.11 -8.65
C SER A 15 -2.24 24.61 -8.60
N PRO A 16 -1.54 24.06 -7.59
CA PRO A 16 -1.39 22.62 -7.42
C PRO A 16 -2.72 21.94 -7.02
N CYS A 17 -3.78 22.73 -6.82
CA CYS A 17 -5.10 22.28 -6.41
C CYS A 17 -6.11 22.35 -7.57
N PRO A 18 -7.12 21.44 -7.58
CA PRO A 18 -8.26 21.53 -8.50
C PRO A 18 -9.02 22.85 -8.38
N ASP A 19 -9.81 23.18 -9.39
CA ASP A 19 -10.65 24.38 -9.40
C ASP A 19 -11.55 24.46 -8.18
N GLY A 20 -11.59 25.63 -7.54
CA GLY A 20 -12.36 25.88 -6.33
C GLY A 20 -11.72 25.38 -5.04
N ALA A 21 -10.61 24.67 -5.09
CA ALA A 21 -9.84 24.28 -3.91
C ALA A 21 -8.62 25.20 -3.71
N ARG A 22 -8.17 25.33 -2.46
CA ARG A 22 -6.97 26.10 -2.09
C ARG A 22 -5.96 25.24 -1.36
N LEU A 23 -4.69 25.57 -1.50
CA LEU A 23 -3.61 24.92 -0.79
C LEU A 23 -3.58 25.38 0.66
N LEU A 24 -3.57 24.43 1.59
CA LEU A 24 -3.44 24.65 3.03
C LEU A 24 -2.19 23.94 3.57
N GLY A 25 -1.72 24.38 4.73
CA GLY A 25 -0.50 23.88 5.32
C GLY A 25 0.76 24.38 4.63
N ARG A 26 1.91 23.85 5.00
CA ARG A 26 3.22 24.21 4.46
C ARG A 26 4.09 22.98 4.27
N ALA A 27 4.88 23.01 3.20
CA ALA A 27 5.96 22.06 2.97
C ALA A 27 7.22 22.47 3.78
N PRO A 28 8.22 21.60 3.93
CA PRO A 28 9.48 21.96 4.56
C PRO A 28 10.15 23.16 3.87
N PRO A 29 10.89 24.00 4.62
CA PRO A 29 11.18 23.89 6.06
C PRO A 29 10.10 24.45 7.00
N GLU A 30 9.04 25.12 6.48
CA GLU A 30 8.06 25.82 7.31
C GLU A 30 6.97 24.91 7.90
N GLY A 31 6.86 23.67 7.41
CA GLY A 31 5.87 22.71 7.88
C GLY A 31 6.11 21.31 7.35
N THR A 32 5.27 20.38 7.79
CA THR A 32 5.38 18.96 7.42
C THR A 32 4.12 18.39 6.78
N LEU A 33 3.14 19.25 6.49
CA LEU A 33 1.87 18.83 5.92
C LEU A 33 1.30 19.89 4.99
N GLN A 34 0.89 19.48 3.80
CA GLN A 34 0.26 20.34 2.80
C GLN A 34 -0.86 19.60 2.08
N TRP A 35 -2.00 20.27 1.89
CA TRP A 35 -3.13 19.65 1.20
C TRP A 35 -4.02 20.68 0.50
N CYS A 36 -4.75 20.21 -0.51
CA CYS A 36 -5.80 21.00 -1.14
C CYS A 36 -7.13 20.82 -0.39
N ALA A 37 -7.84 21.93 -0.17
CA ALA A 37 -9.13 21.95 0.49
C ALA A 37 -10.15 22.82 -0.23
N LYS A 38 -11.42 22.39 -0.23
CA LYS A 38 -12.57 23.19 -0.64
C LYS A 38 -12.82 24.37 0.31
N PRO A 39 -13.67 25.34 -0.06
CA PRO A 39 -14.00 26.47 0.83
C PRO A 39 -14.62 26.05 2.17
N ASP A 40 -15.31 24.93 2.24
CA ASP A 40 -15.85 24.32 3.47
C ASP A 40 -14.82 23.60 4.35
N GLY A 41 -13.56 23.56 3.89
CA GLY A 41 -12.44 22.88 4.57
C GLY A 41 -12.28 21.40 4.22
N GLY A 42 -13.19 20.82 3.41
CA GLY A 42 -13.12 19.43 2.97
C GLY A 42 -11.89 19.17 2.09
N LYS A 43 -11.17 18.07 2.35
CA LYS A 43 -10.00 17.66 1.53
C LYS A 43 -10.42 17.37 0.09
N HIS A 44 -9.76 18.01 -0.88
CA HIS A 44 -10.04 17.82 -2.31
C HIS A 44 -8.82 18.18 -3.16
N GLY A 45 -8.19 17.21 -3.80
CA GLY A 45 -6.96 17.34 -4.54
C GLY A 45 -5.76 16.78 -3.78
N ARG A 46 -4.57 17.29 -4.10
CA ARG A 46 -3.30 16.76 -3.58
C ARG A 46 -3.22 16.80 -2.06
N TRP A 47 -2.61 15.73 -1.51
CA TRP A 47 -2.15 15.60 -0.14
C TRP A 47 -0.67 15.25 -0.14
N ALA A 48 0.13 15.89 0.71
CA ALA A 48 1.52 15.54 0.92
C ALA A 48 1.92 15.80 2.38
N GLU A 49 2.60 14.83 2.98
CA GLU A 49 3.16 14.86 4.34
C GLU A 49 4.66 14.57 4.26
N TRP A 50 5.46 15.21 5.10
CA TRP A 50 6.91 15.04 5.14
C TRP A 50 7.35 14.57 6.53
N HIS A 51 8.43 13.80 6.54
CA HIS A 51 9.18 13.48 7.75
C HIS A 51 9.83 14.74 8.35
N PRO A 52 10.23 14.72 9.64
CA PRO A 52 10.95 15.84 10.26
C PRO A 52 12.26 16.22 9.57
N ASN A 53 12.89 15.26 8.86
CA ASN A 53 14.11 15.49 8.06
C ASN A 53 13.85 16.16 6.71
N GLY A 54 12.59 16.53 6.40
CA GLY A 54 12.18 17.21 5.18
C GLY A 54 11.95 16.30 3.97
N LYS A 55 12.21 14.97 4.06
CA LYS A 55 11.88 14.03 3.00
C LYS A 55 10.39 13.69 3.00
N LEU A 56 9.87 13.40 1.82
CA LEU A 56 8.46 13.02 1.65
C LEU A 56 8.15 11.75 2.45
N LYS A 57 7.07 11.79 3.23
CA LYS A 57 6.56 10.66 4.04
C LYS A 57 5.38 9.99 3.36
N THR A 58 4.42 10.78 2.87
CA THR A 58 3.23 10.24 2.22
C THR A 58 2.71 11.23 1.20
N GLU A 59 2.29 10.74 0.05
CA GLU A 59 1.57 11.55 -0.95
C GLU A 59 0.40 10.78 -1.56
N GLY A 60 -0.59 11.54 -2.02
CA GLY A 60 -1.77 11.03 -2.68
C GLY A 60 -2.76 12.17 -2.98
N GLN A 61 -4.00 11.80 -3.21
CA GLN A 61 -5.04 12.78 -3.44
C GLN A 61 -6.36 12.39 -2.75
N TYR A 62 -7.16 13.41 -2.50
CA TYR A 62 -8.52 13.28 -2.00
C TYR A 62 -9.50 13.78 -3.04
N VAL A 63 -10.66 13.10 -3.12
CA VAL A 63 -11.85 13.58 -3.83
C VAL A 63 -12.99 13.58 -2.81
N ASP A 64 -13.54 14.76 -2.55
CA ASP A 64 -14.66 14.95 -1.60
C ASP A 64 -14.44 14.28 -0.24
N GLY A 65 -13.26 14.49 0.33
CA GLY A 65 -12.86 13.98 1.64
C GLY A 65 -12.45 12.51 1.66
N LYS A 66 -12.54 11.79 0.54
CA LYS A 66 -12.14 10.38 0.42
C LYS A 66 -10.82 10.24 -0.30
N MET A 67 -9.98 9.33 0.15
CA MET A 67 -8.74 8.96 -0.57
C MET A 67 -9.10 8.39 -1.95
N GLU A 68 -8.38 8.85 -2.99
CA GLU A 68 -8.65 8.46 -4.38
C GLU A 68 -7.34 8.31 -5.15
N GLY A 69 -7.28 7.36 -6.11
CA GLY A 69 -6.14 7.11 -6.95
C GLY A 69 -4.91 6.59 -6.19
N ARG A 70 -3.73 6.82 -6.77
CA ARG A 70 -2.46 6.30 -6.23
C ARG A 70 -2.06 7.01 -4.94
N TRP A 71 -1.64 6.19 -3.96
CA TRP A 71 -1.04 6.62 -2.69
C TRP A 71 0.30 5.95 -2.50
N VAL A 72 1.27 6.72 -2.02
CA VAL A 72 2.64 6.22 -1.76
C VAL A 72 3.09 6.74 -0.41
N SER A 73 3.71 5.86 0.38
CA SER A 73 4.41 6.22 1.62
C SER A 73 5.87 5.81 1.51
N TYR A 74 6.73 6.53 2.24
CA TYR A 74 8.17 6.39 2.22
C TYR A 74 8.72 6.28 3.64
N PHE A 75 9.79 5.56 3.83
CA PHE A 75 10.60 5.56 5.04
C PHE A 75 11.37 6.89 5.18
N GLU A 76 11.98 7.14 6.34
CA GLU A 76 12.71 8.39 6.61
C GLU A 76 13.94 8.59 5.70
N ASP A 77 14.51 7.53 5.17
CA ASP A 77 15.60 7.55 4.20
C ASP A 77 15.14 7.87 2.77
N GLY A 78 13.82 7.79 2.50
CA GLY A 78 13.17 8.04 1.22
C GLY A 78 12.93 6.79 0.37
N VAL A 79 13.27 5.60 0.87
CA VAL A 79 12.87 4.33 0.26
C VAL A 79 11.36 4.18 0.36
N LYS A 80 10.71 3.64 -0.66
CA LYS A 80 9.28 3.36 -0.60
C LYS A 80 8.97 2.37 0.51
N GLN A 81 7.93 2.67 1.29
CA GLN A 81 7.39 1.80 2.33
C GLN A 81 6.14 1.07 1.86
N LEU A 82 5.26 1.78 1.14
CA LEU A 82 3.95 1.29 0.72
C LEU A 82 3.49 2.03 -0.52
N GLU A 83 2.86 1.33 -1.47
CA GLU A 83 2.14 1.96 -2.57
C GLU A 83 0.92 1.14 -2.98
N GLY A 84 -0.11 1.82 -3.49
CA GLY A 84 -1.32 1.19 -4.00
C GLY A 84 -2.35 2.25 -4.41
N GLU A 85 -3.57 1.80 -4.65
CA GLU A 85 -4.66 2.67 -5.08
C GLU A 85 -5.84 2.63 -4.10
N TYR A 86 -6.46 3.80 -3.93
CA TYR A 86 -7.76 3.93 -3.28
C TYR A 86 -8.83 4.28 -4.31
N ARG A 87 -10.03 3.80 -4.07
CA ARG A 87 -11.25 4.21 -4.77
C ARG A 87 -12.33 4.47 -3.74
N GLY A 88 -12.82 5.70 -3.69
CA GLY A 88 -13.86 6.11 -2.74
C GLY A 88 -13.48 5.92 -1.26
N GLY A 89 -12.17 5.94 -0.92
CA GLY A 89 -11.63 5.73 0.42
C GLY A 89 -11.32 4.27 0.78
N LEU A 90 -11.56 3.31 -0.13
CA LEU A 90 -11.25 1.90 0.07
C LEU A 90 -10.01 1.51 -0.74
N LYS A 91 -9.11 0.72 -0.14
CA LYS A 91 -8.01 0.10 -0.87
C LYS A 91 -8.55 -0.78 -1.99
N THR A 92 -7.99 -0.68 -3.20
CA THR A 92 -8.38 -1.47 -4.37
C THR A 92 -7.17 -1.93 -5.15
N GLY A 93 -7.30 -3.06 -5.86
CA GLY A 93 -6.23 -3.60 -6.68
C GLY A 93 -4.98 -3.99 -5.88
N LEU A 94 -3.83 -3.84 -6.52
CA LEU A 94 -2.53 -4.24 -5.96
C LEU A 94 -1.98 -3.18 -5.02
N TRP A 95 -1.62 -3.62 -3.81
CA TRP A 95 -0.85 -2.88 -2.82
C TRP A 95 0.47 -3.58 -2.59
N THR A 96 1.56 -2.83 -2.60
CA THR A 96 2.91 -3.35 -2.37
C THR A 96 3.53 -2.68 -1.15
N LEU A 97 3.98 -3.50 -0.21
CA LEU A 97 4.76 -3.12 0.96
C LEU A 97 6.22 -3.49 0.71
N TYR A 98 7.13 -2.67 1.20
CA TYR A 98 8.56 -2.85 1.03
C TYR A 98 9.24 -2.94 2.39
N TYR A 99 10.38 -3.62 2.44
CA TYR A 99 11.34 -3.51 3.53
C TYR A 99 12.08 -2.17 3.44
N GLU A 100 12.67 -1.72 4.53
CA GLU A 100 13.45 -0.47 4.58
C GLU A 100 14.68 -0.53 3.66
N GLU A 101 15.25 -1.72 3.44
CA GLU A 101 16.34 -1.98 2.50
C GLU A 101 15.90 -1.96 1.03
N GLY A 102 14.59 -1.82 0.74
CA GLY A 102 14.03 -1.64 -0.60
C GLY A 102 13.36 -2.85 -1.24
N PRO A 103 13.71 -4.12 -0.92
CA PRO A 103 13.01 -5.27 -1.48
C PRO A 103 11.53 -5.31 -1.11
N LYS A 104 10.71 -6.01 -1.91
CA LYS A 104 9.31 -6.26 -1.56
C LYS A 104 9.20 -7.10 -0.29
N ASN A 105 8.35 -6.66 0.63
CA ASN A 105 7.95 -7.41 1.82
C ASN A 105 6.66 -8.20 1.56
N ARG A 106 5.64 -7.51 0.99
CA ARG A 106 4.32 -8.10 0.80
C ARG A 106 3.58 -7.42 -0.35
N GLU A 107 2.84 -8.20 -1.11
CA GLU A 107 1.82 -7.74 -2.04
C GLU A 107 0.44 -8.18 -1.54
N GLU A 108 -0.53 -7.28 -1.68
CA GLU A 108 -1.91 -7.51 -1.31
C GLU A 108 -2.81 -7.12 -2.49
N VAL A 109 -3.67 -8.02 -2.93
CA VAL A 109 -4.71 -7.70 -3.93
C VAL A 109 -6.03 -7.56 -3.21
N HIS A 110 -6.53 -6.32 -3.14
CA HIS A 110 -7.78 -5.97 -2.47
C HIS A 110 -8.95 -6.01 -3.43
N THR A 111 -10.01 -6.73 -3.06
CA THR A 111 -11.30 -6.78 -3.75
C THR A 111 -12.37 -6.24 -2.78
N PRO A 112 -12.65 -4.91 -2.79
CA PRO A 112 -13.51 -4.27 -1.78
C PRO A 112 -14.91 -4.87 -1.71
N GLU A 113 -15.50 -5.23 -2.85
CA GLU A 113 -16.85 -5.78 -2.95
C GLU A 113 -16.96 -7.14 -2.24
N ALA A 114 -15.94 -7.97 -2.35
CA ALA A 114 -15.85 -9.28 -1.69
C ALA A 114 -15.27 -9.20 -0.28
N ARG A 115 -14.76 -8.03 0.15
CA ARG A 115 -13.95 -7.85 1.36
C ARG A 115 -12.78 -8.82 1.46
N GLU A 116 -12.30 -9.26 0.30
CA GLU A 116 -11.24 -10.24 0.16
C GLU A 116 -9.90 -9.56 -0.12
N THR A 117 -8.84 -10.05 0.52
CA THR A 117 -7.46 -9.66 0.27
C THR A 117 -6.62 -10.90 0.06
N LYS A 118 -6.17 -11.12 -1.16
CA LYS A 118 -5.14 -12.12 -1.47
C LYS A 118 -3.77 -11.50 -1.24
N TRP A 119 -2.89 -12.23 -0.59
CA TRP A 119 -1.57 -11.69 -0.29
C TRP A 119 -0.46 -12.71 -0.54
N THR A 120 0.70 -12.18 -0.89
CA THR A 120 1.96 -12.91 -1.02
C THR A 120 3.03 -12.13 -0.27
N ALA A 121 3.87 -12.82 0.50
CA ALA A 121 4.95 -12.23 1.28
C ALA A 121 6.30 -12.82 0.86
N TRP A 122 7.34 -11.99 0.96
CA TRP A 122 8.73 -12.31 0.64
C TRP A 122 9.61 -12.03 1.83
N ARG A 123 10.76 -12.68 1.90
CA ARG A 123 11.86 -12.36 2.80
C ARG A 123 12.61 -11.14 2.30
N SER A 124 13.38 -10.49 3.15
CA SER A 124 14.24 -9.36 2.73
C SER A 124 15.29 -9.76 1.68
N SER A 125 15.67 -11.03 1.65
CA SER A 125 16.54 -11.66 0.62
C SER A 125 15.85 -11.86 -0.74
N GLY A 126 14.51 -11.69 -0.82
CA GLY A 126 13.71 -11.72 -2.06
C GLY A 126 12.99 -13.04 -2.33
N GLU A 127 13.22 -14.09 -1.55
CA GLU A 127 12.52 -15.37 -1.72
C GLU A 127 11.09 -15.28 -1.19
N LYS A 128 10.16 -15.93 -1.92
CA LYS A 128 8.77 -16.07 -1.47
C LYS A 128 8.73 -16.85 -0.16
N TRP A 129 7.97 -16.31 0.79
CA TRP A 129 7.90 -16.86 2.14
C TRP A 129 6.52 -17.45 2.45
N ALA A 130 5.44 -16.75 2.11
CA ALA A 130 4.09 -17.23 2.37
C ALA A 130 3.07 -16.59 1.43
N GLU A 131 1.92 -17.24 1.31
CA GLU A 131 0.75 -16.67 0.63
C GLU A 131 -0.54 -17.17 1.27
N GLY A 132 -1.63 -16.40 1.08
CA GLY A 132 -2.94 -16.75 1.61
C GLY A 132 -4.00 -15.73 1.24
N THR A 133 -5.17 -15.90 1.84
CA THR A 133 -6.33 -15.01 1.63
C THR A 133 -6.93 -14.62 2.98
N LEU A 134 -7.35 -13.35 3.08
CA LEU A 134 -8.11 -12.83 4.20
C LEU A 134 -9.50 -12.40 3.72
N VAL A 135 -10.52 -12.61 4.52
CA VAL A 135 -11.83 -11.95 4.42
C VAL A 135 -12.01 -11.11 5.67
N GLY A 136 -11.97 -9.79 5.51
CA GLY A 136 -11.78 -8.88 6.63
C GLY A 136 -10.42 -9.11 7.29
N HIS A 137 -10.42 -9.61 8.54
CA HIS A 137 -9.18 -9.94 9.28
C HIS A 137 -8.99 -11.44 9.49
N MET A 138 -9.85 -12.28 8.93
CA MET A 138 -9.82 -13.73 9.12
C MET A 138 -9.15 -14.42 7.94
N ALA A 139 -8.20 -15.30 8.24
CA ALA A 139 -7.61 -16.19 7.24
C ALA A 139 -8.66 -17.17 6.70
N VAL A 140 -8.71 -17.33 5.38
CA VAL A 140 -9.64 -18.25 4.70
C VAL A 140 -8.97 -18.90 3.49
N GLY A 141 -9.42 -20.10 3.14
CA GLY A 141 -8.97 -20.81 1.94
C GLY A 141 -7.53 -21.30 2.02
N PRO A 142 -6.92 -21.59 0.86
CA PRO A 142 -5.57 -22.14 0.78
C PRO A 142 -4.51 -21.23 1.40
N TYR A 143 -3.55 -21.85 2.06
CA TYR A 143 -2.38 -21.23 2.64
C TYR A 143 -1.13 -22.04 2.33
N SER A 144 -0.03 -21.36 2.04
CA SER A 144 1.27 -21.98 1.79
C SER A 144 2.42 -21.18 2.38
N GLU A 145 3.46 -21.86 2.87
CA GLU A 145 4.75 -21.28 3.26
C GLU A 145 5.90 -22.00 2.54
N TRP A 146 6.99 -21.29 2.35
CA TRP A 146 8.20 -21.79 1.70
C TRP A 146 9.44 -21.60 2.57
N HIS A 147 10.33 -22.57 2.51
CA HIS A 147 11.67 -22.47 3.06
C HIS A 147 12.52 -21.41 2.32
N PRO A 148 13.63 -20.92 2.91
CA PRO A 148 14.53 -19.99 2.22
C PRO A 148 15.12 -20.51 0.90
N ASN A 149 15.22 -21.83 0.72
CA ASN A 149 15.67 -22.46 -0.52
C ASN A 149 14.57 -22.57 -1.59
N GLY A 150 13.35 -22.04 -1.33
CA GLY A 150 12.22 -22.09 -2.23
C GLY A 150 11.41 -23.38 -2.21
N ALA A 151 11.82 -24.40 -1.43
CA ALA A 151 11.03 -25.61 -1.26
C ALA A 151 9.77 -25.32 -0.43
N LEU A 152 8.65 -25.97 -0.76
CA LEU A 152 7.41 -25.87 0.04
C LEU A 152 7.68 -26.36 1.47
N ALA A 153 7.31 -25.56 2.46
CA ALA A 153 7.47 -25.89 3.88
C ALA A 153 6.14 -26.34 4.52
N VAL A 154 5.07 -25.61 4.22
CA VAL A 154 3.74 -25.86 4.79
C VAL A 154 2.68 -25.61 3.74
N ARG A 155 1.62 -26.42 3.75
CA ARG A 155 0.37 -26.09 3.06
C ARG A 155 -0.82 -26.60 3.83
N GLY A 156 -1.93 -25.86 3.77
CA GLY A 156 -3.17 -26.22 4.41
C GLY A 156 -4.30 -25.30 3.99
N THR A 157 -5.36 -25.33 4.76
CA THR A 157 -6.54 -24.50 4.52
C THR A 157 -6.97 -23.84 5.82
N TYR A 158 -7.38 -22.59 5.75
CA TYR A 158 -8.03 -21.87 6.83
C TYR A 158 -9.53 -21.78 6.60
N GLU A 159 -10.30 -21.98 7.65
CA GLU A 159 -11.74 -21.70 7.70
C GLU A 159 -12.01 -20.79 8.90
N LYS A 160 -12.60 -19.62 8.66
CA LYS A 160 -12.96 -18.63 9.70
C LYS A 160 -11.80 -18.31 10.66
N GLY A 161 -10.58 -18.21 10.13
CA GLY A 161 -9.37 -17.88 10.89
C GLY A 161 -8.70 -19.06 11.60
N GLN A 162 -9.23 -20.26 11.51
CA GLN A 162 -8.68 -21.47 12.15
C GLN A 162 -8.15 -22.45 11.10
N LYS A 163 -7.12 -23.23 11.47
CA LYS A 163 -6.63 -24.31 10.63
C LYS A 163 -7.73 -25.37 10.47
N ALA A 164 -8.02 -25.76 9.22
CA ALA A 164 -9.02 -26.76 8.89
C ALA A 164 -8.42 -27.87 8.02
N GLY A 165 -8.96 -29.08 8.14
CA GLY A 165 -8.49 -30.25 7.39
C GLY A 165 -7.05 -30.64 7.69
N ASP A 166 -6.45 -31.36 6.74
CA ASP A 166 -5.09 -31.90 6.87
C ASP A 166 -4.05 -30.85 6.45
N TRP A 167 -3.23 -30.44 7.40
CA TRP A 167 -2.06 -29.61 7.17
C TRP A 167 -0.86 -30.50 6.85
N LYS A 168 -0.12 -30.16 5.80
CA LYS A 168 1.06 -30.88 5.34
C LYS A 168 2.31 -30.05 5.57
N TYR A 169 3.33 -30.70 6.11
CA TYR A 169 4.62 -30.12 6.43
C TYR A 169 5.71 -30.82 5.64
N PHE A 170 6.74 -30.10 5.25
CA PHE A 170 7.82 -30.61 4.40
C PHE A 170 9.15 -30.07 4.90
N ASP A 171 10.20 -30.87 4.78
CA ASP A 171 11.57 -30.48 5.07
C ASP A 171 12.19 -29.66 3.92
N LEU A 172 13.47 -29.26 4.10
CA LEU A 172 14.25 -28.54 3.09
C LEU A 172 14.47 -29.31 1.79
N GLN A 173 14.30 -30.61 1.78
CA GLN A 173 14.39 -31.53 0.64
C GLN A 173 13.01 -31.77 0.00
N GLY A 174 11.94 -31.21 0.57
CA GLY A 174 10.56 -31.39 0.09
C GLY A 174 9.93 -32.71 0.51
N GLN A 175 10.53 -33.45 1.45
CA GLN A 175 9.96 -34.69 1.98
C GLN A 175 8.90 -34.35 3.05
N ALA A 176 7.79 -35.10 3.06
CA ALA A 176 6.76 -34.91 4.05
C ALA A 176 7.27 -35.22 5.46
N THR A 177 6.95 -34.36 6.41
CA THR A 177 7.31 -34.51 7.83
C THR A 177 6.06 -34.39 8.71
N ASP A 178 6.20 -34.79 9.97
CA ASP A 178 5.20 -34.48 11.00
C ASP A 178 5.15 -32.98 11.28
N ALA A 179 4.04 -32.52 11.86
CA ALA A 179 3.93 -31.15 12.32
C ALA A 179 5.08 -30.82 13.29
N PRO A 180 5.78 -29.68 13.11
CA PRO A 180 6.85 -29.33 14.03
C PRO A 180 6.35 -29.23 15.44
N GLN A 181 7.08 -29.82 16.37
CA GLN A 181 6.82 -29.68 17.79
C GLN A 181 7.43 -28.38 18.29
N GLY A 182 6.59 -27.34 18.44
CA GLY A 182 6.98 -26.03 18.96
C GLY A 182 6.52 -24.86 18.07
N ASP A 183 6.23 -23.74 18.69
CA ASP A 183 5.95 -22.49 17.98
C ASP A 183 7.14 -22.09 17.11
N PHE A 184 6.92 -21.93 15.82
CA PHE A 184 7.87 -21.20 14.98
C PHE A 184 7.90 -19.75 15.47
N ALA A 185 8.96 -19.38 16.19
CA ALA A 185 9.26 -18.00 16.47
C ALA A 185 9.36 -17.28 15.10
N ARG A 186 8.52 -16.30 14.92
CA ARG A 186 8.58 -15.40 13.78
C ARG A 186 9.71 -14.42 14.06
N ASP A 187 10.83 -14.57 13.37
CA ASP A 187 11.87 -13.54 13.26
C ASP A 187 11.44 -12.50 12.23
#